data_4c7eac0dd6721772ec2c2e5036e700b8
#
_entry.id   4c7eac0dd6721772ec2c2e5036e700b8
#
_cell.length_a   1.000
_cell.length_b   1.000
_cell.length_c   1.000
_cell.angle_alpha   90.00
_cell.angle_beta   90.00
_cell.angle_gamma   90.00
#
_symmetry.space_group_name_H-M   'P 1'
#
loop_
_entity.id
_entity.type
_entity.pdbx_description
1 polymer ?
#
loop_
_entity_poly.entity_id
_entity_poly.type
_entity_poly.pdbx_seq_one_letter_code
_entity_poly.pdbx_strand_id
1 'polypeptide(L)'
;MNKNFKDLVFSGVQPTGNLHLGNYLGAMKNFVELQKKTNCIYSIVDLHAITVFQDPKELNNSILETVAGFIACGLDFKKSIIFNQSSVSEHAELAWIFNCVSRLGWLNRMTQFKEKAGTNKENASVGLYVYPNLMAADILLYKATHVPVGDDQKQHLELCRDIANKFNNDFGSSEFFPIPEPLIHKNFSRVMSLRDGKKKMSKSEESDYSRINLQDSEDEIEKKIKKAKTDSSVIPSDR
;
A
#
# COMPACT_ATOMS: atom_id res chain seq x y z
N MET A 1 0.67 -18.85 -15.81
CA MET A 1 -0.56 -19.11 -14.99
C MET A 1 -0.16 -19.95 -13.79
N ASN A 2 -0.48 -19.50 -12.58
CA ASN A 2 -0.13 -20.17 -11.32
C ASN A 2 -1.04 -21.39 -11.05
N LYS A 3 -1.05 -22.39 -11.95
CA LYS A 3 -2.01 -23.51 -11.93
C LYS A 3 -2.02 -24.34 -10.63
N ASN A 4 -0.93 -24.30 -9.85
CA ASN A 4 -0.77 -25.10 -8.64
C ASN A 4 -1.08 -24.31 -7.35
N PHE A 5 -1.41 -23.03 -7.44
CA PHE A 5 -1.71 -22.17 -6.29
C PHE A 5 -3.18 -21.77 -6.29
N LYS A 6 -3.78 -21.77 -5.10
CA LYS A 6 -5.13 -21.22 -4.91
C LYS A 6 -5.09 -19.69 -5.04
N ASP A 7 -6.13 -19.13 -5.64
CA ASP A 7 -6.24 -17.67 -5.74
C ASP A 7 -6.25 -17.04 -4.34
N LEU A 8 -5.28 -16.18 -4.13
CA LEU A 8 -5.08 -15.44 -2.89
C LEU A 8 -4.63 -14.01 -3.20
N VAL A 9 -5.36 -13.06 -2.67
CA VAL A 9 -5.01 -11.64 -2.75
C VAL A 9 -4.27 -11.22 -1.49
N PHE A 10 -3.13 -10.56 -1.66
CA PHE A 10 -2.41 -9.89 -0.58
C PHE A 10 -2.37 -8.38 -0.82
N SER A 11 -2.62 -7.60 0.23
CA SER A 11 -2.39 -6.15 0.19
C SER A 11 -1.87 -5.65 1.52
N GLY A 12 -0.86 -4.77 1.47
CA GLY A 12 -0.30 -4.09 2.62
C GLY A 12 -0.72 -2.62 2.68
N VAL A 13 -1.06 -2.13 3.86
CA VAL A 13 -1.37 -0.71 4.09
C VAL A 13 -0.51 -0.18 5.23
N GLN A 14 0.23 0.89 4.96
CA GLN A 14 1.05 1.54 5.98
C GLN A 14 0.18 2.27 7.01
N PRO A 15 0.43 2.09 8.32
CA PRO A 15 -0.27 2.78 9.39
C PRO A 15 0.28 4.22 9.55
N THR A 16 0.10 5.06 8.56
CA THR A 16 0.66 6.41 8.53
C THR A 16 -0.43 7.47 8.63
N GLY A 17 -0.82 7.80 9.86
CA GLY A 17 -1.75 8.91 10.14
C GLY A 17 -3.20 8.66 9.68
N ASN A 18 -4.04 9.67 9.87
CA ASN A 18 -5.49 9.61 9.64
C ASN A 18 -5.86 9.14 8.23
N LEU A 19 -6.73 8.16 8.16
CA LEU A 19 -7.33 7.72 6.91
C LEU A 19 -8.24 8.82 6.35
N HIS A 20 -8.17 9.05 5.06
CA HIS A 20 -8.97 10.07 4.38
C HIS A 20 -9.79 9.46 3.23
N LEU A 21 -10.72 10.23 2.70
CA LEU A 21 -11.61 9.83 1.62
C LEU A 21 -10.88 9.22 0.41
N GLY A 22 -9.67 9.72 0.11
CA GLY A 22 -8.82 9.16 -0.94
C GLY A 22 -8.35 7.72 -0.64
N ASN A 23 -8.10 7.37 0.63
CA ASN A 23 -7.78 5.99 1.01
C ASN A 23 -9.02 5.09 0.90
N TYR A 24 -10.18 5.59 1.32
CA TYR A 24 -11.43 4.85 1.24
C TYR A 24 -11.79 4.51 -0.21
N LEU A 25 -11.90 5.53 -1.07
CA LEU A 25 -12.30 5.35 -2.47
C LEU A 25 -11.20 4.70 -3.32
N GLY A 26 -9.94 4.98 -3.01
CA GLY A 26 -8.79 4.46 -3.76
C GLY A 26 -8.41 3.01 -3.43
N ALA A 27 -8.66 2.55 -2.20
CA ALA A 27 -8.22 1.22 -1.77
C ALA A 27 -9.30 0.43 -1.03
N MET A 28 -9.81 0.95 0.12
CA MET A 28 -10.63 0.17 1.05
C MET A 28 -11.94 -0.33 0.43
N LYS A 29 -12.62 0.51 -0.35
CA LYS A 29 -13.83 0.11 -1.09
C LYS A 29 -13.58 -1.10 -2.00
N ASN A 30 -12.41 -1.14 -2.64
CA ASN A 30 -12.04 -2.26 -3.50
C ASN A 30 -11.70 -3.52 -2.67
N PHE A 31 -11.09 -3.37 -1.50
CA PHE A 31 -10.84 -4.50 -0.60
C PHE A 31 -12.15 -5.16 -0.14
N VAL A 32 -13.15 -4.35 0.19
CA VAL A 32 -14.49 -4.84 0.55
C VAL A 32 -15.15 -5.62 -0.60
N GLU A 33 -14.94 -5.20 -1.84
CA GLU A 33 -15.46 -5.94 -2.99
C GLU A 33 -14.64 -7.20 -3.31
N LEU A 34 -13.32 -7.17 -3.11
CA LEU A 34 -12.44 -8.33 -3.33
C LEU A 34 -12.73 -9.46 -2.35
N GLN A 35 -12.94 -9.16 -1.06
CA GLN A 35 -13.24 -10.19 -0.06
C GLN A 35 -14.53 -10.99 -0.32
N LYS A 36 -15.43 -10.47 -1.18
CA LYS A 36 -16.65 -11.18 -1.60
C LYS A 36 -16.37 -12.23 -2.67
N LYS A 37 -15.22 -12.14 -3.35
CA LYS A 37 -14.93 -12.91 -4.57
C LYS A 37 -13.79 -13.90 -4.39
N THR A 38 -12.85 -13.61 -3.50
CA THR A 38 -11.64 -14.42 -3.32
C THR A 38 -11.13 -14.31 -1.89
N ASN A 39 -10.20 -15.21 -1.51
CA ASN A 39 -9.50 -15.13 -0.25
C ASN A 39 -8.56 -13.93 -0.24
N CYS A 40 -8.60 -13.16 0.84
CA CYS A 40 -7.80 -11.94 0.98
C CYS A 40 -7.04 -11.92 2.30
N ILE A 41 -5.81 -11.44 2.23
CA ILE A 41 -4.95 -11.12 3.37
C ILE A 41 -4.63 -9.63 3.30
N TYR A 42 -4.90 -8.90 4.39
CA TYR A 42 -4.61 -7.48 4.54
C TYR A 42 -3.64 -7.29 5.71
N SER A 43 -2.46 -6.81 5.41
CA SER A 43 -1.41 -6.56 6.41
C SER A 43 -1.31 -5.07 6.72
N ILE A 44 -1.24 -4.72 8.00
CA ILE A 44 -0.82 -3.40 8.42
C ILE A 44 0.70 -3.42 8.47
N VAL A 45 1.34 -2.75 7.51
CA VAL A 45 2.78 -2.91 7.25
C VAL A 45 3.60 -1.90 8.04
N ASP A 46 3.72 -2.14 9.33
CA ASP A 46 4.47 -1.31 10.28
C ASP A 46 5.99 -1.38 10.07
N LEU A 47 6.53 -2.52 9.63
CA LEU A 47 7.96 -2.62 9.25
C LEU A 47 8.31 -1.73 8.06
N HIS A 48 7.37 -1.52 7.13
CA HIS A 48 7.56 -0.52 6.07
C HIS A 48 7.47 0.91 6.60
N ALA A 49 6.64 1.17 7.59
CA ALA A 49 6.48 2.50 8.17
C ALA A 49 7.79 2.97 8.83
N ILE A 50 8.50 2.08 9.53
CA ILE A 50 9.75 2.41 10.23
C ILE A 50 10.97 2.63 9.32
N THR A 51 10.83 2.48 8.00
CA THR A 51 11.87 2.92 7.05
C THR A 51 12.15 4.43 7.14
N VAL A 52 11.20 5.17 7.70
CA VAL A 52 11.30 6.55 8.14
C VAL A 52 10.99 6.59 9.63
N PHE A 53 11.65 7.47 10.39
CA PHE A 53 11.42 7.56 11.83
C PHE A 53 9.92 7.69 12.18
N GLN A 54 9.48 6.87 13.12
CA GLN A 54 8.13 6.90 13.70
C GLN A 54 8.25 6.96 15.22
N ASP A 55 7.43 7.80 15.87
CA ASP A 55 7.25 7.69 17.31
C ASP A 55 6.56 6.36 17.64
N PRO A 56 7.07 5.54 18.57
CA PRO A 56 6.52 4.22 18.84
C PRO A 56 5.07 4.23 19.35
N LYS A 57 4.68 5.26 20.12
CA LYS A 57 3.31 5.38 20.63
C LYS A 57 2.35 5.79 19.52
N GLU A 58 2.76 6.75 18.71
CA GLU A 58 1.96 7.20 17.55
C GLU A 58 1.82 6.08 16.52
N LEU A 59 2.88 5.32 16.27
CA LEU A 59 2.82 4.18 15.36
C LEU A 59 1.82 3.12 15.85
N ASN A 60 1.87 2.77 17.15
CA ASN A 60 0.95 1.79 17.72
C ASN A 60 -0.52 2.25 17.63
N ASN A 61 -0.79 3.52 17.94
CA ASN A 61 -2.13 4.10 17.78
C ASN A 61 -2.57 4.07 16.31
N SER A 62 -1.69 4.44 15.38
CA SER A 62 -1.99 4.45 13.94
C SER A 62 -2.28 3.04 13.39
N ILE A 63 -1.65 1.99 13.92
CA ILE A 63 -1.96 0.60 13.60
C ILE A 63 -3.41 0.28 14.00
N LEU A 64 -3.79 0.58 15.24
CA LEU A 64 -5.13 0.33 15.75
C LEU A 64 -6.20 1.12 14.99
N GLU A 65 -5.95 2.40 14.71
CA GLU A 65 -6.85 3.24 13.91
C GLU A 65 -7.02 2.73 12.49
N THR A 66 -5.93 2.23 11.87
CA THR A 66 -6.01 1.65 10.52
C THR A 66 -6.88 0.41 10.48
N VAL A 67 -6.73 -0.49 11.47
CA VAL A 67 -7.58 -1.69 11.60
C VAL A 67 -9.03 -1.31 11.85
N ALA A 68 -9.28 -0.36 12.78
CA ALA A 68 -10.62 0.13 13.05
C ALA A 68 -11.27 0.73 11.78
N GLY A 69 -10.50 1.52 11.03
CA GLY A 69 -10.94 2.07 9.75
C GLY A 69 -11.28 0.98 8.71
N PHE A 70 -10.51 -0.09 8.63
CA PHE A 70 -10.80 -1.22 7.75
C PHE A 70 -12.16 -1.87 8.09
N ILE A 71 -12.38 -2.15 9.37
CA ILE A 71 -13.63 -2.75 9.85
C ILE A 71 -14.80 -1.81 9.61
N ALA A 72 -14.65 -0.52 9.94
CA ALA A 72 -15.68 0.50 9.72
C ALA A 72 -16.05 0.68 8.23
N CYS A 73 -15.08 0.50 7.33
CA CYS A 73 -15.32 0.54 5.88
C CYS A 73 -15.97 -0.73 5.34
N GLY A 74 -16.16 -1.77 6.15
CA GLY A 74 -16.86 -3.00 5.78
C GLY A 74 -15.96 -4.21 5.49
N LEU A 75 -14.68 -4.17 5.86
CA LEU A 75 -13.85 -5.37 5.88
C LEU A 75 -14.31 -6.30 7.01
N ASP A 76 -14.61 -7.55 6.64
CA ASP A 76 -15.10 -8.58 7.55
C ASP A 76 -13.93 -9.52 7.93
N PHE A 77 -13.49 -9.43 9.17
CA PHE A 77 -12.40 -10.28 9.72
C PHE A 77 -12.77 -11.78 9.80
N LYS A 78 -14.02 -12.15 9.56
CA LYS A 78 -14.43 -13.56 9.41
C LYS A 78 -14.20 -14.08 7.99
N LYS A 79 -14.07 -13.18 7.01
CA LYS A 79 -13.86 -13.51 5.59
C LYS A 79 -12.44 -13.27 5.13
N SER A 80 -11.78 -12.28 5.72
CA SER A 80 -10.42 -11.88 5.37
C SER A 80 -9.52 -11.93 6.59
N ILE A 81 -8.26 -12.26 6.38
CA ILE A 81 -7.25 -12.17 7.43
C ILE A 81 -6.76 -10.72 7.48
N ILE A 82 -6.80 -10.12 8.67
CA ILE A 82 -6.24 -8.79 8.94
C ILE A 82 -5.25 -8.95 10.08
N PHE A 83 -4.01 -8.51 9.90
CA PHE A 83 -2.97 -8.65 10.91
C PHE A 83 -1.92 -7.53 10.83
N ASN A 84 -1.13 -7.35 11.90
CA ASN A 84 0.00 -6.46 11.92
C ASN A 84 1.27 -7.19 11.46
N GLN A 85 2.00 -6.65 10.50
CA GLN A 85 3.14 -7.28 9.83
C GLN A 85 4.20 -7.75 10.82
N SER A 86 4.59 -6.92 11.79
CA SER A 86 5.61 -7.28 12.78
C SER A 86 5.21 -8.39 13.75
N SER A 87 3.93 -8.78 13.79
CA SER A 87 3.47 -9.93 14.55
C SER A 87 3.88 -11.28 13.94
N VAL A 88 4.40 -11.27 12.71
CA VAL A 88 4.87 -12.44 11.97
C VAL A 88 6.33 -12.22 11.60
N SER A 89 7.25 -12.79 12.36
CA SER A 89 8.70 -12.58 12.22
C SER A 89 9.25 -13.01 10.86
N GLU A 90 8.61 -13.99 10.23
CA GLU A 90 8.98 -14.59 8.95
C GLU A 90 8.99 -13.57 7.80
N HIS A 91 8.29 -12.45 7.92
CA HIS A 91 8.41 -11.34 6.96
C HIS A 91 9.84 -10.81 6.91
N ALA A 92 10.43 -10.55 8.08
CA ALA A 92 11.81 -10.05 8.17
C ALA A 92 12.83 -11.14 7.79
N GLU A 93 12.60 -12.38 8.18
CA GLU A 93 13.46 -13.52 7.84
C GLU A 93 13.51 -13.75 6.34
N LEU A 94 12.34 -13.81 5.68
CA LEU A 94 12.25 -14.00 4.23
C LEU A 94 12.81 -12.78 3.48
N ALA A 95 12.62 -11.56 4.00
CA ALA A 95 13.22 -10.35 3.43
C ALA A 95 14.74 -10.42 3.46
N TRP A 96 15.34 -10.97 4.53
CA TRP A 96 16.79 -11.19 4.59
C TRP A 96 17.24 -12.18 3.51
N ILE A 97 16.54 -13.30 3.35
CA ILE A 97 16.82 -14.27 2.29
C ILE A 97 16.74 -13.60 0.91
N PHE A 98 15.73 -12.77 0.68
CA PHE A 98 15.57 -12.05 -0.58
C PHE A 98 16.62 -10.97 -0.80
N ASN A 99 17.18 -10.37 0.26
CA ASN A 99 18.35 -9.51 0.14
C ASN A 99 19.58 -10.27 -0.40
N CYS A 100 19.68 -11.58 -0.11
CA CYS A 100 20.75 -12.45 -0.63
C CYS A 100 20.47 -12.96 -2.04
N VAL A 101 19.20 -13.00 -2.47
CA VAL A 101 18.79 -13.44 -3.82
C VAL A 101 18.80 -12.28 -4.82
N SER A 102 18.35 -11.09 -4.38
CA SER A 102 18.21 -9.91 -5.24
C SER A 102 19.54 -9.36 -5.71
N ARG A 103 19.50 -8.69 -6.87
CA ARG A 103 20.67 -8.02 -7.42
C ARG A 103 20.63 -6.52 -7.13
N LEU A 104 21.77 -5.93 -6.75
CA LEU A 104 21.89 -4.49 -6.54
C LEU A 104 21.37 -3.67 -7.73
N GLY A 105 21.64 -4.13 -8.96
CA GLY A 105 21.16 -3.46 -10.18
C GLY A 105 19.64 -3.41 -10.30
N TRP A 106 18.89 -4.33 -9.66
CA TRP A 106 17.44 -4.28 -9.62
C TRP A 106 16.95 -3.20 -8.66
N LEU A 107 17.54 -3.13 -7.46
CA LEU A 107 17.19 -2.11 -6.45
C LEU A 107 17.60 -0.71 -6.93
N ASN A 108 18.73 -0.55 -7.62
CA ASN A 108 19.18 0.73 -8.16
C ASN A 108 18.20 1.34 -9.20
N ARG A 109 17.37 0.51 -9.84
CA ARG A 109 16.35 0.97 -10.80
C ARG A 109 15.09 1.48 -10.13
N MET A 110 14.88 1.18 -8.82
CA MET A 110 13.68 1.61 -8.10
C MET A 110 13.61 3.13 -7.99
N THR A 111 12.54 3.71 -8.56
CA THR A 111 12.36 5.18 -8.60
C THR A 111 12.02 5.76 -7.24
N GLN A 112 11.23 5.05 -6.44
CA GLN A 112 10.77 5.53 -5.14
C GLN A 112 11.91 5.78 -4.13
N PHE A 113 13.00 5.00 -4.18
CA PHE A 113 14.18 5.31 -3.37
C PHE A 113 14.73 6.69 -3.72
N LYS A 114 14.83 6.99 -5.03
CA LYS A 114 15.36 8.27 -5.50
C LYS A 114 14.48 9.45 -5.08
N GLU A 115 13.16 9.25 -5.10
CA GLU A 115 12.18 10.26 -4.71
C GLU A 115 12.16 10.51 -3.20
N LYS A 116 12.15 9.44 -2.39
CA LYS A 116 12.07 9.54 -0.93
C LYS A 116 13.38 9.94 -0.26
N ALA A 117 14.52 9.49 -0.77
CA ALA A 117 15.85 9.88 -0.27
C ALA A 117 16.21 11.34 -0.62
N GLY A 118 15.57 11.92 -1.65
CA GLY A 118 15.80 13.30 -2.08
C GLY A 118 17.25 13.55 -2.45
N THR A 119 17.75 14.75 -2.10
CA THR A 119 19.14 15.16 -2.37
C THR A 119 20.16 14.57 -1.38
N ASN A 120 19.70 14.16 -0.19
CA ASN A 120 20.58 13.68 0.90
C ASN A 120 20.52 12.15 1.03
N LYS A 121 20.95 11.46 -0.02
CA LYS A 121 20.91 9.99 -0.09
C LYS A 121 21.79 9.30 0.97
N GLU A 122 22.85 9.95 1.43
CA GLU A 122 23.76 9.40 2.43
C GLU A 122 23.13 9.25 3.81
N ASN A 123 22.11 10.05 4.11
CA ASN A 123 21.37 9.98 5.37
C ASN A 123 20.10 9.09 5.26
N ALA A 124 19.82 8.52 4.09
CA ALA A 124 18.71 7.59 3.95
C ALA A 124 19.00 6.28 4.66
N SER A 125 18.00 5.70 5.36
CA SER A 125 18.16 4.40 5.99
C SER A 125 18.38 3.30 4.96
N VAL A 126 19.15 2.27 5.31
CA VAL A 126 19.29 1.07 4.46
C VAL A 126 17.93 0.41 4.22
N GLY A 127 17.05 0.44 5.22
CA GLY A 127 15.66 -0.05 5.08
C GLY A 127 14.91 0.62 3.93
N LEU A 128 15.11 1.93 3.73
CA LEU A 128 14.50 2.66 2.60
C LEU A 128 15.02 2.19 1.23
N TYR A 129 16.24 1.64 1.17
CA TYR A 129 16.80 1.08 -0.06
C TYR A 129 16.32 -0.35 -0.34
N VAL A 130 16.21 -1.19 0.71
CA VAL A 130 15.88 -2.62 0.56
C VAL A 130 14.41 -2.97 0.81
N TYR A 131 13.55 -2.00 1.19
CA TYR A 131 12.13 -2.30 1.46
C TYR A 131 11.39 -2.98 0.30
N PRO A 132 11.77 -2.86 -0.99
CA PRO A 132 11.12 -3.63 -2.04
C PRO A 132 11.30 -5.14 -1.89
N ASN A 133 12.40 -5.59 -1.24
CA ASN A 133 12.61 -7.00 -0.91
C ASN A 133 11.70 -7.45 0.25
N LEU A 134 11.46 -6.56 1.23
CA LEU A 134 10.47 -6.80 2.27
C LEU A 134 9.05 -6.89 1.69
N MET A 135 8.70 -6.02 0.74
CA MET A 135 7.41 -6.12 0.05
C MET A 135 7.28 -7.44 -0.73
N ALA A 136 8.35 -7.90 -1.37
CA ALA A 136 8.35 -9.22 -2.01
C ALA A 136 8.17 -10.35 -0.99
N ALA A 137 8.80 -10.25 0.20
CA ALA A 137 8.62 -11.19 1.29
C ALA A 137 7.17 -11.21 1.79
N ASP A 138 6.55 -10.04 1.98
CA ASP A 138 5.15 -9.92 2.40
C ASP A 138 4.20 -10.71 1.48
N ILE A 139 4.42 -10.60 0.18
CA ILE A 139 3.57 -11.23 -0.85
C ILE A 139 3.85 -12.74 -0.95
N LEU A 140 5.12 -13.10 -1.04
CA LEU A 140 5.54 -14.46 -1.35
C LEU A 140 5.47 -15.41 -0.15
N LEU A 141 5.56 -14.90 1.09
CA LEU A 141 5.42 -15.68 2.32
C LEU A 141 4.10 -16.46 2.35
N TYR A 142 3.03 -15.82 1.91
CA TYR A 142 1.69 -16.41 1.85
C TYR A 142 1.38 -17.06 0.50
N LYS A 143 2.33 -17.08 -0.42
CA LYS A 143 2.14 -17.57 -1.79
C LYS A 143 0.97 -16.86 -2.49
N ALA A 144 0.85 -15.56 -2.26
CA ALA A 144 -0.20 -14.75 -2.87
C ALA A 144 -0.05 -14.73 -4.40
N THR A 145 -1.15 -14.93 -5.09
CA THR A 145 -1.20 -15.00 -6.56
C THR A 145 -1.57 -13.65 -7.18
N HIS A 146 -2.19 -12.77 -6.41
CA HIS A 146 -2.67 -11.48 -6.91
C HIS A 146 -2.40 -10.35 -5.90
N VAL A 147 -2.03 -9.19 -6.41
CA VAL A 147 -1.76 -7.99 -5.60
C VAL A 147 -2.47 -6.79 -6.21
N PRO A 148 -3.40 -6.13 -5.48
CA PRO A 148 -3.99 -4.87 -5.91
C PRO A 148 -2.90 -3.78 -5.89
N VAL A 149 -2.58 -3.22 -7.04
CA VAL A 149 -1.53 -2.21 -7.18
C VAL A 149 -2.04 -0.98 -7.91
N GLY A 150 -1.64 0.19 -7.41
CA GLY A 150 -1.67 1.42 -8.17
C GLY A 150 -0.50 1.51 -9.16
N ASP A 151 -0.53 2.50 -10.03
CA ASP A 151 0.52 2.68 -11.05
C ASP A 151 1.91 2.86 -10.45
N ASP A 152 1.99 3.50 -9.28
CA ASP A 152 3.23 3.75 -8.53
C ASP A 152 3.85 2.50 -7.91
N GLN A 153 3.09 1.43 -7.73
CA GLN A 153 3.55 0.16 -7.15
C GLN A 153 3.87 -0.93 -8.18
N LYS A 154 3.60 -0.69 -9.46
CA LYS A 154 3.85 -1.67 -10.53
C LYS A 154 5.31 -2.13 -10.57
N GLN A 155 6.25 -1.19 -10.42
CA GLN A 155 7.68 -1.48 -10.47
C GLN A 155 8.12 -2.40 -9.32
N HIS A 156 7.54 -2.23 -8.12
CA HIS A 156 7.84 -3.10 -6.99
C HIS A 156 7.27 -4.51 -7.18
N LEU A 157 6.09 -4.62 -7.78
CA LEU A 157 5.52 -5.93 -8.07
C LEU A 157 6.34 -6.67 -9.15
N GLU A 158 6.85 -5.96 -10.17
CA GLU A 158 7.77 -6.56 -11.15
C GLU A 158 9.05 -7.07 -10.47
N LEU A 159 9.62 -6.31 -9.53
CA LEU A 159 10.75 -6.79 -8.73
C LEU A 159 10.39 -8.06 -7.93
N CYS A 160 9.22 -8.10 -7.30
CA CYS A 160 8.73 -9.29 -6.60
C CYS A 160 8.68 -10.51 -7.53
N ARG A 161 8.20 -10.33 -8.77
CA ARG A 161 8.15 -11.36 -9.80
C ARG A 161 9.55 -11.82 -10.21
N ASP A 162 10.50 -10.89 -10.39
CA ASP A 162 11.90 -11.19 -10.70
C ASP A 162 12.55 -12.02 -9.57
N ILE A 163 12.29 -11.66 -8.31
CA ILE A 163 12.77 -12.38 -7.12
C ILE A 163 12.19 -13.80 -7.09
N ALA A 164 10.87 -13.94 -7.29
CA ALA A 164 10.21 -15.25 -7.30
C ALA A 164 10.77 -16.15 -8.40
N ASN A 165 10.93 -15.64 -9.63
CA ASN A 165 11.51 -16.36 -10.75
C ASN A 165 12.95 -16.80 -10.46
N LYS A 166 13.77 -15.86 -9.95
CA LYS A 166 15.17 -16.17 -9.63
C LYS A 166 15.25 -17.22 -8.53
N PHE A 167 14.49 -17.07 -7.45
CA PHE A 167 14.46 -18.05 -6.36
C PHE A 167 14.06 -19.44 -6.88
N ASN A 168 12.97 -19.54 -7.63
CA ASN A 168 12.51 -20.79 -8.20
C ASN A 168 13.59 -21.47 -9.08
N ASN A 169 14.30 -20.69 -9.88
CA ASN A 169 15.36 -21.20 -10.75
C ASN A 169 16.62 -21.63 -9.97
N ASP A 170 17.06 -20.80 -9.02
CA ASP A 170 18.31 -21.05 -8.27
C ASP A 170 18.19 -22.26 -7.36
N PHE A 171 17.00 -22.53 -6.80
CA PHE A 171 16.77 -23.63 -5.86
C PHE A 171 16.10 -24.86 -6.50
N GLY A 172 16.06 -24.92 -7.83
CA GLY A 172 15.64 -26.10 -8.59
C GLY A 172 14.16 -26.47 -8.45
N SER A 173 13.33 -25.55 -7.99
CA SER A 173 11.88 -25.72 -7.88
C SER A 173 11.18 -24.78 -8.84
N SER A 174 10.65 -25.31 -9.93
CA SER A 174 9.95 -24.50 -10.93
C SER A 174 8.71 -23.75 -10.40
N GLU A 175 8.21 -24.11 -9.22
CA GLU A 175 6.95 -23.59 -8.66
C GLU A 175 6.96 -23.51 -7.12
N PHE A 176 8.06 -23.10 -6.48
CA PHE A 176 8.07 -22.90 -5.03
C PHE A 176 7.27 -21.65 -4.64
N PHE A 177 7.49 -20.54 -5.37
CA PHE A 177 6.70 -19.32 -5.25
C PHE A 177 5.84 -19.13 -6.51
N PRO A 178 4.59 -18.65 -6.36
CA PRO A 178 3.81 -18.15 -7.49
C PRO A 178 4.47 -16.92 -8.08
N ILE A 179 4.12 -16.60 -9.32
CA ILE A 179 4.47 -15.32 -9.94
C ILE A 179 3.26 -14.40 -9.78
N PRO A 180 3.28 -13.43 -8.82
CA PRO A 180 2.09 -12.64 -8.51
C PRO A 180 1.64 -11.78 -9.69
N GLU A 181 0.32 -11.68 -9.88
CA GLU A 181 -0.27 -10.86 -10.94
C GLU A 181 -0.87 -9.57 -10.37
N PRO A 182 -0.70 -8.43 -11.07
CA PRO A 182 -1.30 -7.18 -10.65
C PRO A 182 -2.82 -7.21 -10.86
N LEU A 183 -3.58 -6.86 -9.82
CA LEU A 183 -4.99 -6.53 -9.96
C LEU A 183 -5.11 -5.03 -10.20
N ILE A 184 -5.24 -4.67 -11.49
CA ILE A 184 -5.42 -3.28 -11.90
C ILE A 184 -6.91 -2.98 -11.91
N HIS A 185 -7.38 -2.22 -10.93
CA HIS A 185 -8.75 -1.71 -10.95
C HIS A 185 -8.84 -0.49 -11.85
N LYS A 186 -9.60 -0.59 -12.94
CA LYS A 186 -9.84 0.53 -13.88
C LYS A 186 -10.55 1.74 -13.24
N ASN A 187 -11.11 1.57 -12.05
CA ASN A 187 -11.92 2.57 -11.35
C ASN A 187 -11.26 3.11 -10.07
N PHE A 188 -9.95 3.19 -9.99
CA PHE A 188 -9.32 4.00 -8.94
C PHE A 188 -9.67 5.47 -9.18
N SER A 189 -10.74 5.93 -8.55
CA SER A 189 -11.06 7.35 -8.53
C SER A 189 -9.93 8.08 -7.80
N ARG A 190 -9.10 8.79 -8.55
CA ARG A 190 -8.07 9.64 -7.96
C ARG A 190 -8.77 10.82 -7.31
N VAL A 191 -8.91 10.77 -5.99
CA VAL A 191 -9.50 11.86 -5.23
C VAL A 191 -8.49 12.99 -5.14
N MET A 192 -8.89 14.18 -5.54
CA MET A 192 -8.04 15.35 -5.57
C MET A 192 -8.10 16.13 -4.26
N SER A 193 -7.05 16.89 -3.97
CA SER A 193 -6.99 17.78 -2.82
C SER A 193 -8.09 18.85 -2.90
N LEU A 194 -8.75 19.15 -1.78
CA LEU A 194 -9.74 20.23 -1.71
C LEU A 194 -9.12 21.62 -1.93
N ARG A 195 -7.81 21.76 -1.72
CA ARG A 195 -7.09 23.04 -1.89
C ARG A 195 -6.46 23.18 -3.28
N ASP A 196 -6.22 22.07 -3.96
CA ASP A 196 -5.62 22.07 -5.30
C ASP A 196 -6.15 20.88 -6.12
N GLY A 197 -7.11 21.13 -6.99
CA GLY A 197 -7.72 20.11 -7.84
C GLY A 197 -6.77 19.43 -8.84
N LYS A 198 -5.51 19.86 -8.92
CA LYS A 198 -4.47 19.20 -9.74
C LYS A 198 -3.62 18.21 -8.94
N LYS A 199 -3.63 18.32 -7.61
CA LYS A 199 -2.88 17.45 -6.71
C LYS A 199 -3.77 16.34 -6.14
N LYS A 200 -3.23 15.13 -6.00
CA LYS A 200 -3.90 14.04 -5.31
C LYS A 200 -4.07 14.40 -3.84
N MET A 201 -5.24 14.07 -3.27
CA MET A 201 -5.47 14.14 -1.82
C MET A 201 -4.41 13.32 -1.08
N SER A 202 -3.69 13.93 -0.16
CA SER A 202 -2.53 13.33 0.51
C SER A 202 -2.49 13.68 1.99
N LYS A 203 -1.98 12.74 2.78
CA LYS A 203 -1.71 12.94 4.21
C LYS A 203 -0.54 13.89 4.47
N SER A 204 0.41 13.97 3.53
CA SER A 204 1.62 14.80 3.67
C SER A 204 1.40 16.28 3.40
N GLU A 205 0.19 16.71 3.00
CA GLU A 205 -0.12 18.12 2.84
C GLU A 205 -0.35 18.74 4.22
N GLU A 206 0.35 19.84 4.53
CA GLU A 206 0.34 20.48 5.87
C GLU A 206 -1.07 20.88 6.30
N SER A 207 -1.86 21.43 5.37
CA SER A 207 -3.21 21.90 5.68
C SER A 207 -4.20 20.73 5.75
N ASP A 208 -4.84 20.55 6.90
CA ASP A 208 -5.92 19.59 7.08
C ASP A 208 -7.15 19.90 6.21
N TYR A 209 -7.31 21.15 5.77
CA TYR A 209 -8.34 21.56 4.81
C TYR A 209 -8.11 21.01 3.38
N SER A 210 -7.01 20.32 3.13
CA SER A 210 -6.72 19.68 1.84
C SER A 210 -7.47 18.37 1.63
N ARG A 211 -8.00 17.79 2.71
CA ARG A 211 -8.59 16.44 2.71
C ARG A 211 -9.79 16.33 3.64
N ILE A 212 -10.61 15.33 3.39
CA ILE A 212 -11.67 14.88 4.32
C ILE A 212 -11.13 13.62 4.98
N ASN A 213 -10.93 13.66 6.30
CA ASN A 213 -10.55 12.50 7.09
C ASN A 213 -11.79 11.64 7.37
N LEU A 214 -11.61 10.31 7.51
CA LEU A 214 -12.73 9.42 7.83
C LEU A 214 -13.29 9.62 9.24
N GLN A 215 -12.56 10.35 10.10
CA GLN A 215 -12.94 10.68 11.46
C GLN A 215 -13.53 12.10 11.59
N ASP A 216 -13.57 12.89 10.50
CA ASP A 216 -14.12 14.24 10.53
C ASP A 216 -15.61 14.18 10.87
N SER A 217 -16.05 15.04 11.76
CA SER A 217 -17.47 15.29 12.06
C SER A 217 -18.17 15.98 10.89
N GLU A 218 -19.49 15.95 10.88
CA GLU A 218 -20.30 16.64 9.86
C GLU A 218 -19.95 18.11 9.75
N ASP A 219 -19.79 18.81 10.90
CA ASP A 219 -19.41 20.23 10.96
C ASP A 219 -18.01 20.48 10.36
N GLU A 220 -17.05 19.58 10.59
CA GLU A 220 -15.72 19.68 10.03
C GLU A 220 -15.73 19.46 8.52
N ILE A 221 -16.48 18.48 8.04
CA ILE A 221 -16.66 18.21 6.61
C ILE A 221 -17.28 19.45 5.95
N GLU A 222 -18.34 20.01 6.52
CA GLU A 222 -18.99 21.21 6.00
C GLU A 222 -18.01 22.39 5.88
N LYS A 223 -17.22 22.64 6.95
CA LYS A 223 -16.20 23.69 6.96
C LYS A 223 -15.13 23.47 5.89
N LYS A 224 -14.68 22.21 5.71
CA LYS A 224 -13.68 21.85 4.70
C LYS A 224 -14.22 22.04 3.28
N ILE A 225 -15.46 21.63 3.01
CA ILE A 225 -16.11 21.84 1.71
C ILE A 225 -16.32 23.31 1.41
N LYS A 226 -16.80 24.12 2.38
CA LYS A 226 -16.98 25.58 2.20
C LYS A 226 -15.66 26.30 1.86
N LYS A 227 -14.53 25.78 2.35
CA LYS A 227 -13.19 26.33 2.08
C LYS A 227 -12.47 25.67 0.90
N ALA A 228 -13.09 24.70 0.26
CA ALA A 228 -12.52 24.04 -0.90
C ALA A 228 -12.34 25.04 -2.06
N LYS A 229 -11.32 24.80 -2.88
CA LYS A 229 -11.09 25.59 -4.08
C LYS A 229 -12.22 25.33 -5.07
N THR A 230 -12.94 26.39 -5.43
CA THR A 230 -13.99 26.33 -6.45
C THR A 230 -13.42 26.57 -7.84
N ASP A 231 -14.06 26.00 -8.84
CA ASP A 231 -13.81 26.30 -10.25
C ASP A 231 -14.62 27.55 -10.63
N SER A 232 -13.97 28.49 -11.30
CA SER A 232 -14.63 29.69 -11.85
C SER A 232 -15.22 29.46 -13.25
N SER A 233 -15.05 28.27 -13.81
CA SER A 233 -15.60 27.91 -15.12
C SER A 233 -17.12 27.81 -15.10
N VAL A 234 -17.76 28.13 -16.22
CA VAL A 234 -19.20 27.95 -16.40
C VAL A 234 -19.51 26.46 -16.24
N ILE A 235 -20.58 26.14 -15.50
CA ILE A 235 -21.04 24.76 -15.36
C ILE A 235 -21.35 24.21 -16.74
N PRO A 236 -20.76 23.05 -17.16
CA PRO A 236 -21.08 22.45 -18.45
C PRO A 236 -22.58 22.20 -18.58
N SER A 237 -23.18 22.65 -19.68
CA SER A 237 -24.62 22.46 -19.93
C SER A 237 -24.98 21.03 -20.29
N ASP A 238 -24.00 20.20 -20.63
CA ASP A 238 -24.19 18.80 -21.02
C ASP A 238 -23.74 17.89 -19.90
N ARG A 239 -24.68 17.23 -19.28
CA ARG A 239 -24.50 16.06 -18.41
C ARG A 239 -24.99 14.80 -19.10
#